data_906cd66853ee4822c5f3d195c259d441
#
_entry.id   906cd66853ee4822c5f3d195c259d441
#
_cell.length_a   1.000
_cell.length_b   1.000
_cell.length_c   1.000
_cell.angle_alpha   90.00
_cell.angle_beta   90.00
_cell.angle_gamma   90.00
#
_symmetry.space_group_name_H-M   'P 1'
#
loop_
_entity.id
_entity.type
_entity.pdbx_description
1 polymer ?
#
loop_
_entity_poly.entity_id
_entity_poly.type
_entity_poly.pdbx_seq_one_letter_code
_entity_poly.pdbx_strand_id
1 'polypeptide(L)'
;MLPFILFFVDEIILHKKNKLLPLISVLTACLLLAGHAQLDTYAAILVPAYILFRLRSTPRKDKISLFFWFAFFGILGVGLSAIQLMPTLDFQSLSIRGEENYAASFNFGLTPFLELIRLWAADFFGHPVTYNHFSPTSYHEYSSFLSTLSLPFIIALLFSKKNKKIKFFLSVFIITLLLAIENPLSKLIFSLPIPLLTYSSTSRLLFITVLSSAVLVPLS
;
A
#
# COMPACT_ATOMS: atom_id res chain seq x y z
N MET A 1 8.26 -5.98 -4.86
CA MET A 1 9.35 -5.18 -4.22
C MET A 1 8.99 -4.77 -2.79
N LEU A 2 7.80 -4.22 -2.52
CA LEU A 2 7.43 -3.71 -1.19
C LEU A 2 7.65 -4.70 -0.02
N PRO A 3 7.28 -6.00 -0.08
CA PRO A 3 7.57 -6.94 1.00
C PRO A 3 9.06 -7.08 1.31
N PHE A 4 9.91 -7.05 0.27
CA PHE A 4 11.37 -7.12 0.44
C PHE A 4 11.92 -5.86 1.13
N ILE A 5 11.39 -4.67 0.80
CA ILE A 5 11.79 -3.44 1.50
C ILE A 5 11.48 -3.56 2.99
N LEU A 6 10.28 -3.99 3.37
CA LEU A 6 9.90 -4.18 4.78
C LEU A 6 10.77 -5.24 5.48
N PHE A 7 11.10 -6.32 4.79
CA PHE A 7 11.99 -7.36 5.29
C PHE A 7 13.41 -6.81 5.55
N PHE A 8 14.00 -6.08 4.59
CA PHE A 8 15.33 -5.50 4.79
C PHE A 8 15.35 -4.39 5.84
N VAL A 9 14.27 -3.64 6.01
CA VAL A 9 14.12 -2.72 7.15
C VAL A 9 14.25 -3.47 8.48
N ASP A 10 13.61 -4.64 8.62
CA ASP A 10 13.75 -5.49 9.80
C ASP A 10 15.17 -6.01 9.97
N GLU A 11 15.81 -6.52 8.92
CA GLU A 11 17.17 -7.04 8.95
C GLU A 11 18.19 -5.96 9.36
N ILE A 12 18.04 -4.75 8.85
CA ILE A 12 18.93 -3.62 9.18
C ILE A 12 18.74 -3.19 10.64
N ILE A 13 17.50 -3.00 11.08
CA ILE A 13 17.23 -2.43 12.40
C ILE A 13 17.40 -3.46 13.52
N LEU A 14 16.88 -4.70 13.34
CA LEU A 14 16.88 -5.71 14.38
C LEU A 14 18.20 -6.49 14.44
N HIS A 15 18.77 -6.80 13.29
CA HIS A 15 19.96 -7.63 13.18
C HIS A 15 21.24 -6.81 12.89
N LYS A 16 21.12 -5.46 12.87
CA LYS A 16 22.23 -4.49 12.66
C LYS A 16 23.01 -4.74 11.36
N LYS A 17 22.32 -5.25 10.31
CA LYS A 17 22.93 -5.57 9.01
C LYS A 17 23.03 -4.31 8.13
N ASN A 18 23.73 -3.27 8.57
CA ASN A 18 23.81 -1.98 7.85
C ASN A 18 24.37 -2.10 6.43
N LYS A 19 25.11 -3.17 6.11
CA LYS A 19 25.58 -3.46 4.74
C LYS A 19 24.43 -3.66 3.73
N LEU A 20 23.22 -3.90 4.20
CA LEU A 20 22.04 -4.06 3.35
C LEU A 20 21.35 -2.72 2.98
N LEU A 21 21.77 -1.60 3.58
CA LEU A 21 21.21 -0.27 3.28
C LEU A 21 21.20 0.08 1.77
N PRO A 22 22.25 -0.19 0.98
CA PRO A 22 22.20 0.07 -0.47
C PRO A 22 21.11 -0.71 -1.21
N LEU A 23 20.68 -1.87 -0.71
CA LEU A 23 19.58 -2.62 -1.32
C LEU A 23 18.24 -1.87 -1.22
N ILE A 24 18.07 -0.99 -0.23
CA ILE A 24 16.88 -0.14 -0.13
C ILE A 24 16.76 0.76 -1.36
N SER A 25 17.88 1.34 -1.85
CA SER A 25 17.82 2.17 -3.06
C SER A 25 17.49 1.37 -4.31
N VAL A 26 18.08 0.19 -4.46
CA VAL A 26 17.78 -0.70 -5.61
C VAL A 26 16.32 -1.13 -5.60
N LEU A 27 15.81 -1.56 -4.45
CA LEU A 27 14.42 -2.01 -4.32
C LEU A 27 13.42 -0.85 -4.50
N THR A 28 13.76 0.35 -4.02
CA THR A 28 12.95 1.56 -4.24
C THR A 28 12.94 1.91 -5.73
N ALA A 29 14.08 1.88 -6.40
CA ALA A 29 14.15 2.11 -7.84
C ALA A 29 13.32 1.07 -8.62
N CYS A 30 13.47 -0.22 -8.32
CA CYS A 30 12.69 -1.28 -8.95
C CYS A 30 11.17 -1.13 -8.70
N LEU A 31 10.77 -0.62 -7.53
CA LEU A 31 9.37 -0.35 -7.22
C LEU A 31 8.84 0.75 -8.16
N LEU A 32 9.52 1.89 -8.21
CA LEU A 32 9.14 3.05 -9.02
C LEU A 32 9.19 2.76 -10.53
N LEU A 33 10.18 1.98 -10.99
CA LEU A 33 10.30 1.55 -12.38
C LEU A 33 9.19 0.57 -12.80
N ALA A 34 8.44 -0.03 -11.85
CA ALA A 34 7.22 -0.78 -12.17
C ALA A 34 6.10 0.09 -12.73
N GLY A 35 6.18 1.42 -12.57
CA GLY A 35 5.39 2.40 -13.30
C GLY A 35 3.94 2.55 -12.83
N HIS A 36 3.62 2.18 -11.59
CA HIS A 36 2.27 2.33 -11.04
C HIS A 36 2.22 3.41 -9.95
N ALA A 37 2.15 4.68 -10.37
CA ALA A 37 2.29 5.86 -9.50
C ALA A 37 1.43 5.83 -8.22
N GLN A 38 0.20 5.29 -8.27
CA GLN A 38 -0.67 5.22 -7.09
C GLN A 38 -0.16 4.17 -6.07
N LEU A 39 0.27 2.99 -6.52
CA LEU A 39 0.85 1.97 -5.62
C LEU A 39 2.18 2.44 -5.04
N ASP A 40 2.96 3.18 -5.84
CA ASP A 40 4.21 3.80 -5.40
C ASP A 40 3.95 4.84 -4.30
N THR A 41 2.89 5.63 -4.42
CA THR A 41 2.47 6.59 -3.39
C THR A 41 2.07 5.89 -2.09
N TYR A 42 1.32 4.78 -2.16
CA TYR A 42 0.98 4.00 -0.97
C TYR A 42 2.22 3.40 -0.31
N ALA A 43 3.17 2.91 -1.10
CA ALA A 43 4.44 2.41 -0.59
C ALA A 43 5.29 3.53 0.03
N ALA A 44 5.30 4.73 -0.58
CA ALA A 44 5.99 5.91 -0.06
C ALA A 44 5.42 6.41 1.28
N ILE A 45 4.17 6.06 1.61
CA ILE A 45 3.57 6.31 2.93
C ILE A 45 3.90 5.17 3.90
N LEU A 46 3.70 3.92 3.47
CA LEU A 46 3.83 2.74 4.34
C LEU A 46 5.28 2.50 4.78
N VAL A 47 6.26 2.61 3.87
CA VAL A 47 7.67 2.30 4.17
C VAL A 47 8.25 3.25 5.23
N PRO A 48 8.14 4.59 5.11
CA PRO A 48 8.58 5.49 6.18
C PRO A 48 7.82 5.27 7.50
N ALA A 49 6.50 5.03 7.45
CA ALA A 49 5.73 4.73 8.65
C ALA A 49 6.25 3.47 9.35
N TYR A 50 6.60 2.43 8.60
CA TYR A 50 7.19 1.20 9.14
C TYR A 50 8.59 1.44 9.71
N ILE A 51 9.45 2.18 9.01
CA ILE A 51 10.79 2.56 9.50
C ILE A 51 10.65 3.31 10.83
N LEU A 52 9.82 4.34 10.89
CA LEU A 52 9.58 5.12 12.12
C LEU A 52 9.05 4.25 13.26
N PHE A 53 8.13 3.33 12.95
CA PHE A 53 7.62 2.37 13.94
C PHE A 53 8.75 1.49 14.51
N ARG A 54 9.61 0.95 13.64
CA ARG A 54 10.73 0.09 14.05
C ARG A 54 11.79 0.86 14.83
N LEU A 55 12.10 2.07 14.41
CA LEU A 55 13.07 2.92 15.10
C LEU A 55 12.63 3.33 16.52
N ARG A 56 11.33 3.23 16.89
CA ARG A 56 10.86 3.52 18.26
C ARG A 56 11.54 2.68 19.33
N SER A 57 11.95 1.45 19.00
CA SER A 57 12.61 0.52 19.91
C SER A 57 14.14 0.61 19.87
N THR A 58 14.71 1.50 19.03
CA THR A 58 16.15 1.68 18.86
C THR A 58 16.68 2.78 19.80
N PRO A 59 17.90 2.66 20.37
CA PRO A 59 18.53 3.72 21.14
C PRO A 59 18.62 5.03 20.35
N ARG A 60 18.51 6.18 21.04
CA ARG A 60 18.41 7.51 20.40
C ARG A 60 19.56 7.80 19.44
N LYS A 61 20.79 7.44 19.82
CA LYS A 61 22.00 7.67 19.00
C LYS A 61 21.90 6.94 17.64
N ASP A 62 21.57 5.65 17.67
CA ASP A 62 21.48 4.81 16.46
C ASP A 62 20.23 5.16 15.63
N LYS A 63 19.13 5.56 16.30
CA LYS A 63 17.88 5.96 15.65
C LYS A 63 18.08 7.11 14.66
N ILE A 64 18.75 8.19 15.07
CA ILE A 64 18.97 9.37 14.24
C ILE A 64 19.84 9.00 13.03
N SER A 65 20.94 8.28 13.27
CA SER A 65 21.82 7.83 12.20
C SER A 65 21.10 6.94 11.19
N LEU A 66 20.38 5.93 11.66
CA LEU A 66 19.62 5.02 10.79
C LEU A 66 18.53 5.76 10.00
N PHE A 67 17.82 6.70 10.63
CA PHE A 67 16.82 7.51 9.94
C PHE A 67 17.43 8.25 8.74
N PHE A 68 18.57 8.92 8.92
CA PHE A 68 19.22 9.62 7.81
C PHE A 68 19.77 8.66 6.74
N TRP A 69 20.26 7.48 7.12
CA TRP A 69 20.70 6.48 6.16
C TRP A 69 19.51 5.92 5.34
N PHE A 70 18.38 5.61 5.96
CA PHE A 70 17.18 5.20 5.23
C PHE A 70 16.67 6.30 4.29
N ALA A 71 16.65 7.55 4.75
CA ALA A 71 16.29 8.69 3.91
C ALA A 71 17.23 8.85 2.72
N PHE A 72 18.54 8.78 2.94
CA PHE A 72 19.57 8.89 1.89
C PHE A 72 19.40 7.79 0.83
N PHE A 73 19.31 6.53 1.23
CA PHE A 73 19.16 5.43 0.28
C PHE A 73 17.77 5.40 -0.36
N GLY A 74 16.73 5.86 0.31
CA GLY A 74 15.41 6.07 -0.30
C GLY A 74 15.46 7.12 -1.42
N ILE A 75 16.05 8.30 -1.14
CA ILE A 75 16.22 9.37 -2.14
C ILE A 75 17.11 8.91 -3.29
N LEU A 76 18.19 8.18 -3.01
CA LEU A 76 19.04 7.59 -4.04
C LEU A 76 18.25 6.65 -4.96
N GLY A 77 17.33 5.84 -4.38
CA GLY A 77 16.42 4.97 -5.16
C GLY A 77 15.49 5.77 -6.08
N VAL A 78 14.96 6.90 -5.62
CA VAL A 78 14.18 7.83 -6.45
C VAL A 78 15.07 8.38 -7.58
N GLY A 79 16.29 8.80 -7.28
CA GLY A 79 17.27 9.27 -8.28
C GLY A 79 17.58 8.22 -9.34
N LEU A 80 17.75 6.96 -8.96
CA LEU A 80 17.98 5.85 -9.90
C LEU A 80 16.79 5.59 -10.83
N SER A 81 15.57 5.93 -10.40
CA SER A 81 14.36 5.81 -11.22
C SER A 81 14.04 7.06 -12.05
N ALA A 82 14.87 8.12 -11.98
CA ALA A 82 14.62 9.40 -12.66
C ALA A 82 14.45 9.24 -14.18
N ILE A 83 15.10 8.26 -14.78
CA ILE A 83 14.98 7.96 -16.21
C ILE A 83 13.52 7.70 -16.64
N GLN A 84 12.69 7.18 -15.75
CA GLN A 84 11.26 6.97 -16.00
C GLN A 84 10.41 8.07 -15.36
N LEU A 85 10.77 8.53 -14.16
CA LEU A 85 9.96 9.51 -13.43
C LEU A 85 9.89 10.84 -14.16
N MET A 86 11.02 11.35 -14.68
CA MET A 86 11.02 12.65 -15.38
C MET A 86 10.12 12.68 -16.61
N PRO A 87 10.25 11.75 -17.60
CA PRO A 87 9.33 11.70 -18.72
C PRO A 87 7.87 11.47 -18.31
N THR A 88 7.63 10.69 -17.24
CA THR A 88 6.26 10.46 -16.74
C THR A 88 5.63 11.73 -16.19
N LEU A 89 6.38 12.54 -15.46
CA LEU A 89 5.91 13.83 -14.94
C LEU A 89 5.60 14.82 -16.08
N ASP A 90 6.49 14.90 -17.07
CA ASP A 90 6.27 15.75 -18.25
C ASP A 90 5.02 15.29 -19.02
N PHE A 91 4.88 13.99 -19.25
CA PHE A 91 3.71 13.44 -19.95
C PHE A 91 2.41 13.62 -19.17
N GLN A 92 2.45 13.56 -17.83
CA GLN A 92 1.27 13.78 -16.99
C GLN A 92 0.69 15.18 -17.17
N SER A 93 1.53 16.21 -17.34
CA SER A 93 1.08 17.59 -17.57
C SER A 93 0.35 17.77 -18.91
N LEU A 94 0.63 16.90 -19.88
CA LEU A 94 0.02 16.90 -21.23
C LEU A 94 -1.21 15.96 -21.32
N SER A 95 -1.51 15.21 -20.27
CA SER A 95 -2.61 14.26 -20.24
C SER A 95 -3.90 14.90 -19.71
N ILE A 96 -5.05 14.29 -20.04
CA ILE A 96 -6.36 14.68 -19.51
C ILE A 96 -6.41 14.66 -17.97
N ARG A 97 -5.49 13.94 -17.32
CA ARG A 97 -5.37 13.89 -15.84
C ARG A 97 -4.73 15.16 -15.27
N GLY A 98 -4.11 15.99 -16.10
CA GLY A 98 -3.62 17.33 -15.73
C GLY A 98 -4.72 18.39 -15.73
N GLU A 99 -5.91 18.10 -16.23
CA GLU A 99 -7.03 19.04 -16.24
C GLU A 99 -7.62 19.23 -14.84
N GLU A 100 -7.86 20.49 -14.45
CA GLU A 100 -8.37 20.86 -13.12
C GLU A 100 -9.70 20.17 -12.76
N ASN A 101 -10.54 19.85 -13.76
CA ASN A 101 -11.85 19.23 -13.58
C ASN A 101 -11.82 17.69 -13.58
N TYR A 102 -10.67 17.06 -13.84
CA TYR A 102 -10.60 15.59 -13.91
C TYR A 102 -10.96 14.93 -12.57
N ALA A 103 -10.50 15.50 -11.45
CA ALA A 103 -10.82 15.02 -10.11
C ALA A 103 -12.32 15.07 -9.79
N ALA A 104 -13.00 16.12 -10.26
CA ALA A 104 -14.44 16.29 -10.05
C ALA A 104 -15.29 15.33 -10.91
N SER A 105 -14.77 14.90 -12.06
CA SER A 105 -15.44 13.94 -12.97
C SER A 105 -15.18 12.50 -12.59
N PHE A 106 -14.13 12.22 -11.81
CA PHE A 106 -13.78 10.87 -11.39
C PHE A 106 -14.56 10.49 -10.13
N ASN A 107 -15.51 9.57 -10.28
CA ASN A 107 -16.23 8.99 -9.16
C ASN A 107 -15.22 8.12 -8.39
N PHE A 108 -14.72 8.54 -7.25
CA PHE A 108 -13.57 8.08 -6.43
C PHE A 108 -13.26 6.57 -6.42
N GLY A 109 -13.99 5.72 -7.19
CA GLY A 109 -13.79 4.27 -7.29
C GLY A 109 -13.73 3.59 -5.92
N LEU A 110 -14.48 4.13 -4.94
CA LEU A 110 -14.62 3.52 -3.62
C LEU A 110 -15.24 2.14 -3.76
N THR A 111 -14.73 1.19 -2.99
CA THR A 111 -15.21 -0.18 -3.01
C THR A 111 -16.59 -0.24 -2.35
N PRO A 112 -17.66 -0.61 -3.08
CA PRO A 112 -18.94 -0.90 -2.46
C PRO A 112 -18.77 -1.98 -1.40
N PHE A 113 -19.51 -1.86 -0.29
CA PHE A 113 -19.35 -2.79 0.85
C PHE A 113 -19.50 -4.26 0.45
N LEU A 114 -20.41 -4.56 -0.46
CA LEU A 114 -20.65 -5.94 -0.94
C LEU A 114 -19.45 -6.52 -1.72
N GLU A 115 -18.65 -5.68 -2.38
CA GLU A 115 -17.47 -6.15 -3.11
C GLU A 115 -16.38 -6.70 -2.19
N LEU A 116 -16.42 -6.39 -0.89
CA LEU A 116 -15.50 -6.95 0.09
C LEU A 116 -15.58 -8.48 0.19
N ILE A 117 -16.68 -9.09 -0.23
CA ILE A 117 -16.82 -10.56 -0.26
C ILE A 117 -15.72 -11.20 -1.12
N ARG A 118 -15.23 -10.48 -2.16
CA ARG A 118 -14.14 -10.95 -3.03
C ARG A 118 -12.82 -11.17 -2.27
N LEU A 119 -12.63 -10.50 -1.13
CA LEU A 119 -11.44 -10.71 -0.31
C LEU A 119 -11.35 -12.17 0.18
N TRP A 120 -12.47 -12.87 0.30
CA TRP A 120 -12.55 -14.25 0.78
C TRP A 120 -13.14 -15.23 -0.22
N ALA A 121 -13.86 -14.74 -1.24
CA ALA A 121 -14.45 -15.51 -2.32
C ALA A 121 -14.24 -14.77 -3.65
N ALA A 122 -13.05 -14.99 -4.28
CA ALA A 122 -12.56 -14.19 -5.40
C ALA A 122 -13.60 -14.00 -6.54
N ASP A 123 -14.24 -15.07 -6.97
CA ASP A 123 -15.17 -15.06 -8.09
C ASP A 123 -16.65 -15.10 -7.66
N PHE A 124 -16.95 -14.57 -6.46
CA PHE A 124 -18.33 -14.56 -5.95
C PHE A 124 -19.33 -13.92 -6.92
N PHE A 125 -18.94 -12.86 -7.60
CA PHE A 125 -19.76 -12.17 -8.61
C PHE A 125 -19.53 -12.70 -10.04
N GLY A 126 -18.97 -13.89 -10.18
CA GLY A 126 -18.59 -14.47 -11.47
C GLY A 126 -17.28 -13.91 -12.01
N HIS A 127 -16.87 -14.42 -13.18
CA HIS A 127 -15.61 -14.08 -13.82
C HIS A 127 -15.84 -13.65 -15.29
N PRO A 128 -15.16 -12.59 -15.78
CA PRO A 128 -15.37 -12.10 -17.15
C PRO A 128 -15.02 -13.13 -18.23
N VAL A 129 -14.02 -13.98 -18.02
CA VAL A 129 -13.61 -15.00 -19.00
C VAL A 129 -14.69 -16.07 -19.20
N THR A 130 -15.46 -16.37 -18.16
CA THR A 130 -16.58 -17.33 -18.23
C THR A 130 -17.92 -16.67 -18.60
N TYR A 131 -17.90 -15.36 -18.90
CA TYR A 131 -19.07 -14.57 -19.30
C TYR A 131 -20.23 -14.59 -18.29
N ASN A 132 -19.96 -14.88 -17.02
CA ASN A 132 -20.96 -14.94 -15.95
C ASN A 132 -20.75 -13.86 -14.87
N HIS A 133 -19.96 -12.83 -15.18
CA HIS A 133 -19.75 -11.70 -14.28
C HIS A 133 -21.00 -10.82 -14.24
N PHE A 134 -21.59 -10.65 -13.05
CA PHE A 134 -22.86 -9.92 -12.86
C PHE A 134 -22.75 -8.70 -11.93
N SER A 135 -21.54 -8.38 -11.42
CA SER A 135 -21.35 -7.14 -10.68
C SER A 135 -21.31 -5.93 -11.62
N PRO A 136 -21.86 -4.78 -11.22
CA PRO A 136 -21.75 -3.54 -11.98
C PRO A 136 -20.34 -2.93 -11.93
N THR A 137 -19.46 -3.46 -11.09
CA THR A 137 -18.09 -2.95 -10.89
C THR A 137 -17.10 -3.60 -11.84
N SER A 138 -15.98 -2.92 -12.07
CA SER A 138 -14.88 -3.46 -12.86
C SER A 138 -14.20 -4.63 -12.13
N TYR A 139 -14.19 -5.82 -12.71
CA TYR A 139 -13.64 -7.03 -12.10
C TYR A 139 -12.18 -6.81 -11.63
N HIS A 140 -11.31 -6.29 -12.48
CA HIS A 140 -9.89 -6.15 -12.19
C HIS A 140 -9.56 -5.08 -11.14
N GLU A 141 -10.37 -4.04 -11.00
CA GLU A 141 -10.16 -3.00 -9.98
C GLU A 141 -10.48 -3.49 -8.56
N TYR A 142 -11.39 -4.46 -8.42
CA TYR A 142 -11.84 -4.99 -7.13
C TYR A 142 -11.37 -6.42 -6.86
N SER A 143 -10.57 -6.99 -7.75
CA SER A 143 -10.06 -8.36 -7.69
C SER A 143 -8.89 -8.47 -6.69
N SER A 144 -9.20 -8.40 -5.40
CA SER A 144 -8.25 -8.60 -4.31
C SER A 144 -8.65 -9.80 -3.47
N PHE A 145 -7.74 -10.74 -3.24
CA PHE A 145 -8.03 -12.00 -2.54
C PHE A 145 -7.10 -12.22 -1.36
N LEU A 146 -7.66 -12.43 -0.17
CA LEU A 146 -6.93 -12.68 1.08
C LEU A 146 -6.77 -14.16 1.41
N SER A 147 -7.44 -15.05 0.74
CA SER A 147 -7.71 -16.43 1.12
C SER A 147 -8.91 -16.57 2.06
N THR A 148 -9.76 -17.54 1.77
CA THR A 148 -10.94 -17.88 2.60
C THR A 148 -10.56 -18.17 4.04
N LEU A 149 -9.41 -18.82 4.25
CA LEU A 149 -8.90 -19.16 5.59
C LEU A 149 -8.36 -17.97 6.37
N SER A 150 -8.05 -16.83 5.73
CA SER A 150 -7.48 -15.67 6.44
C SER A 150 -8.44 -15.02 7.42
N LEU A 151 -9.74 -15.09 7.17
CA LEU A 151 -10.77 -14.45 7.99
C LEU A 151 -10.77 -14.96 9.46
N PRO A 152 -10.84 -16.27 9.74
CA PRO A 152 -10.81 -16.75 11.12
C PRO A 152 -9.50 -16.39 11.84
N PHE A 153 -8.36 -16.38 11.15
CA PHE A 153 -7.09 -15.97 11.75
C PHE A 153 -7.07 -14.46 12.09
N ILE A 154 -7.56 -13.61 11.19
CA ILE A 154 -7.65 -12.16 11.45
C ILE A 154 -8.62 -11.88 12.60
N ILE A 155 -9.75 -12.59 12.68
CA ILE A 155 -10.69 -12.50 13.80
C ILE A 155 -10.03 -12.95 15.10
N ALA A 156 -9.33 -14.07 15.10
CA ALA A 156 -8.62 -14.58 16.29
C ALA A 156 -7.60 -13.55 16.82
N LEU A 157 -6.93 -12.82 15.93
CA LEU A 157 -6.00 -11.74 16.32
C LEU A 157 -6.69 -10.61 17.09
N LEU A 158 -7.99 -10.37 16.90
CA LEU A 158 -8.70 -9.34 17.67
C LEU A 158 -8.77 -9.68 19.16
N PHE A 159 -8.74 -10.97 19.51
CA PHE A 159 -8.83 -11.48 20.87
C PHE A 159 -7.50 -11.92 21.48
N SER A 160 -6.43 -12.01 20.68
CA SER A 160 -5.11 -12.44 21.12
C SER A 160 -4.29 -11.35 21.80
N LYS A 161 -3.25 -11.76 22.60
CA LYS A 161 -2.26 -10.81 23.11
C LYS A 161 -1.38 -10.32 21.95
N LYS A 162 -1.50 -9.05 21.59
CA LYS A 162 -0.84 -8.46 20.43
C LYS A 162 0.53 -7.92 20.79
N ASN A 163 1.57 -8.40 20.10
CA ASN A 163 2.86 -7.75 20.10
C ASN A 163 2.83 -6.43 19.27
N LYS A 164 3.88 -5.62 19.37
CA LYS A 164 3.92 -4.31 18.69
C LYS A 164 3.80 -4.43 17.16
N LYS A 165 4.38 -5.49 16.56
CA LYS A 165 4.34 -5.72 15.11
C LYS A 165 2.93 -6.06 14.65
N ILE A 166 2.23 -6.94 15.38
CA ILE A 166 0.83 -7.27 15.11
C ILE A 166 -0.04 -6.01 15.20
N LYS A 167 0.13 -5.19 16.25
CA LYS A 167 -0.63 -3.93 16.40
C LYS A 167 -0.42 -3.00 15.21
N PHE A 168 0.82 -2.86 14.73
CA PHE A 168 1.13 -2.02 13.58
C PHE A 168 0.39 -2.50 12.33
N PHE A 169 0.59 -3.77 11.93
CA PHE A 169 -0.02 -4.30 10.71
C PHE A 169 -1.55 -4.42 10.80
N LEU A 170 -2.09 -4.68 11.99
CA LEU A 170 -3.53 -4.67 12.22
C LEU A 170 -4.11 -3.25 12.07
N SER A 171 -3.40 -2.22 12.55
CA SER A 171 -3.80 -0.83 12.33
C SER A 171 -3.75 -0.46 10.84
N VAL A 172 -2.68 -0.85 10.14
CA VAL A 172 -2.57 -0.63 8.68
C VAL A 172 -3.71 -1.34 7.95
N PHE A 173 -3.97 -2.62 8.27
CA PHE A 173 -5.07 -3.40 7.69
C PHE A 173 -6.43 -2.70 7.86
N ILE A 174 -6.76 -2.29 9.09
CA ILE A 174 -8.04 -1.63 9.39
C ILE A 174 -8.14 -0.27 8.68
N ILE A 175 -7.08 0.55 8.74
CA ILE A 175 -7.07 1.88 8.12
C ILE A 175 -7.23 1.77 6.60
N THR A 176 -6.46 0.91 5.95
CA THR A 176 -6.51 0.77 4.49
C THR A 176 -7.82 0.15 4.02
N LEU A 177 -8.37 -0.80 4.78
CA LEU A 177 -9.70 -1.35 4.50
C LEU A 177 -10.79 -0.28 4.62
N LEU A 178 -10.81 0.49 5.71
CA LEU A 178 -11.78 1.57 5.93
C LEU A 178 -11.69 2.66 4.85
N LEU A 179 -10.47 3.00 4.42
CA LEU A 179 -10.27 3.99 3.37
C LEU A 179 -10.64 3.46 1.96
N ALA A 180 -10.52 2.16 1.73
CA ALA A 180 -10.90 1.56 0.45
C ALA A 180 -12.42 1.45 0.25
N ILE A 181 -13.19 1.25 1.33
CA ILE A 181 -14.64 1.07 1.28
C ILE A 181 -15.39 2.40 1.19
N GLU A 182 -16.56 2.36 0.56
CA GLU A 182 -17.48 3.48 0.51
C GLU A 182 -18.08 3.78 1.90
N ASN A 183 -17.63 4.89 2.50
CA ASN A 183 -18.15 5.40 3.78
C ASN A 183 -17.93 6.93 3.88
N PRO A 184 -18.57 7.63 4.83
CA PRO A 184 -18.44 9.08 4.96
C PRO A 184 -17.00 9.57 5.15
N LEU A 185 -16.16 8.82 5.89
CA LEU A 185 -14.77 9.18 6.13
C LEU A 185 -13.92 9.08 4.85
N SER A 186 -14.06 7.99 4.10
CA SER A 186 -13.34 7.84 2.84
C SER A 186 -13.77 8.91 1.82
N LYS A 187 -15.09 9.20 1.71
CA LYS A 187 -15.61 10.27 0.87
C LYS A 187 -14.99 11.63 1.25
N LEU A 188 -14.92 11.95 2.54
CA LEU A 188 -14.32 13.18 3.03
C LEU A 188 -12.82 13.27 2.68
N ILE A 189 -12.05 12.21 2.93
CA ILE A 189 -10.60 12.21 2.68
C ILE A 189 -10.30 12.31 1.18
N PHE A 190 -11.02 11.57 0.35
CA PHE A 190 -10.80 11.57 -1.09
C PHE A 190 -11.50 12.73 -1.83
N SER A 191 -12.29 13.54 -1.16
CA SER A 191 -12.73 14.85 -1.68
C SER A 191 -11.66 15.93 -1.61
N LEU A 192 -10.60 15.70 -0.83
CA LEU A 192 -9.46 16.62 -0.76
C LEU A 192 -8.62 16.48 -2.05
N PRO A 193 -8.16 17.57 -2.68
CA PRO A 193 -7.36 17.50 -3.90
C PRO A 193 -5.91 17.07 -3.60
N ILE A 194 -5.75 15.79 -3.22
CA ILE A 194 -4.43 15.21 -2.93
C ILE A 194 -3.90 14.58 -4.22
N PRO A 195 -2.82 15.10 -4.81
CA PRO A 195 -2.23 14.55 -6.02
C PRO A 195 -1.95 13.05 -5.87
N LEU A 196 -2.12 12.28 -6.93
CA LEU A 196 -1.91 10.83 -7.03
C LEU A 196 -2.86 9.96 -6.19
N LEU A 197 -3.56 10.50 -5.18
CA LEU A 197 -4.51 9.75 -4.37
C LEU A 197 -5.94 9.89 -4.87
N THR A 198 -6.34 11.09 -5.30
CA THR A 198 -7.74 11.41 -5.65
C THR A 198 -8.08 11.21 -7.13
N TYR A 199 -7.07 10.96 -7.99
CA TYR A 199 -7.27 10.79 -9.44
C TYR A 199 -7.38 9.33 -9.90
N SER A 200 -7.56 8.38 -8.98
CA SER A 200 -7.55 6.95 -9.28
C SER A 200 -8.42 6.16 -8.32
N SER A 201 -8.78 4.93 -8.70
CA SER A 201 -9.59 4.04 -7.87
C SER A 201 -8.96 3.80 -6.51
N THR A 202 -9.71 4.06 -5.44
CA THR A 202 -9.28 3.83 -4.05
C THR A 202 -9.29 2.36 -3.68
N SER A 203 -9.98 1.51 -4.46
CA SER A 203 -9.94 0.05 -4.32
C SER A 203 -8.52 -0.52 -4.32
N ARG A 204 -7.58 0.17 -4.96
CA ARG A 204 -6.16 -0.21 -4.98
C ARG A 204 -5.49 -0.17 -3.61
N LEU A 205 -6.07 0.50 -2.60
CA LEU A 205 -5.65 0.39 -1.21
C LEU A 205 -5.79 -1.05 -0.67
N LEU A 206 -6.67 -1.85 -1.24
CA LEU A 206 -6.81 -3.27 -0.89
C LEU A 206 -5.50 -4.04 -1.10
N PHE A 207 -4.61 -3.59 -1.98
CA PHE A 207 -3.25 -4.15 -2.09
C PHE A 207 -2.48 -4.10 -0.75
N ILE A 208 -2.55 -2.96 -0.03
CA ILE A 208 -1.91 -2.82 1.29
C ILE A 208 -2.67 -3.63 2.34
N THR A 209 -3.99 -3.73 2.23
CA THR A 209 -4.81 -4.60 3.09
C THR A 209 -4.40 -6.07 2.95
N VAL A 210 -4.25 -6.56 1.71
CA VAL A 210 -3.76 -7.91 1.40
C VAL A 210 -2.35 -8.14 1.93
N LEU A 211 -1.43 -7.20 1.69
CA LEU A 211 -0.06 -7.26 2.22
C LEU A 211 -0.06 -7.36 3.75
N SER A 212 -0.87 -6.53 4.41
CA SER A 212 -0.95 -6.54 5.88
C SER A 212 -1.49 -7.86 6.41
N SER A 213 -2.49 -8.45 5.76
CA SER A 213 -3.02 -9.76 6.14
C SER A 213 -2.00 -10.87 5.95
N ALA A 214 -1.22 -10.83 4.87
CA ALA A 214 -0.14 -11.78 4.61
C ALA A 214 0.96 -11.78 5.70
N VAL A 215 1.13 -10.64 6.39
CA VAL A 215 2.02 -10.55 7.57
C VAL A 215 1.31 -11.01 8.84
N LEU A 216 0.00 -10.72 8.98
CA LEU A 216 -0.76 -11.00 10.20
C LEU A 216 -1.09 -12.49 10.36
N VAL A 217 -1.50 -13.17 9.28
CA VAL A 217 -1.94 -14.57 9.33
C VAL A 217 -0.86 -15.51 9.90
N PRO A 218 0.43 -15.44 9.51
CA PRO A 218 1.47 -16.28 10.11
C PRO A 218 1.82 -15.91 11.56
N LEU A 219 1.34 -14.78 12.07
CA LEU A 219 1.62 -14.30 13.43
C LEU A 219 0.44 -14.51 14.40
N SER A 220 -0.66 -15.10 13.89
CA SER A 220 -1.90 -15.38 14.65
C SER A 220 -1.82 -16.59 15.59
#